data_e72d817e43b00f1513817fb6da4f72a8
#
_entry.id   e72d817e43b00f1513817fb6da4f72a8
#
_cell.length_a   1.000
_cell.length_b   1.000
_cell.length_c   1.000
_cell.angle_alpha   90.00
_cell.angle_beta   90.00
_cell.angle_gamma   90.00
#
_symmetry.space_group_name_H-M   'P 1'
#
loop_
_entity.id
_entity.type
_entity.pdbx_description
1 polymer ?
#
loop_
_entity_poly.entity_id
_entity_poly.type
_entity_poly.pdbx_seq_one_letter_code
_entity_poly.pdbx_strand_id
1 'polypeptide(L)'
;MIDSKAIKQMKKGVVIINTSRGGLIDSKALLEGLKEKQIGGVGLDVYEEEANLFYKDNSLKIVNDDTLSLLLQLPNVIITSHQAYLTNEALSNIAETTVKNLDEYFSGAFINNELCYHCEKSKDPQACYRAKTKRCF
;
A
#
# COMPACT_ATOMS: atom_id res chain seq x y z
N MET A 1 -8.85 -9.51 6.64
CA MET A 1 -9.65 -9.90 5.45
C MET A 1 -9.28 -11.32 5.00
N ILE A 2 -8.01 -11.61 4.79
CA ILE A 2 -7.51 -12.96 4.49
C ILE A 2 -7.00 -13.57 5.79
N ASP A 3 -7.81 -14.41 6.39
CA ASP A 3 -7.55 -15.15 7.63
C ASP A 3 -7.47 -16.67 7.35
N SER A 4 -7.28 -17.47 8.40
CA SER A 4 -7.22 -18.93 8.30
C SER A 4 -8.44 -19.54 7.62
N LYS A 5 -9.65 -18.96 7.82
CA LYS A 5 -10.88 -19.47 7.20
C LYS A 5 -10.88 -19.21 5.70
N ALA A 6 -10.50 -17.99 5.31
CA ALA A 6 -10.40 -17.61 3.92
C ALA A 6 -9.35 -18.49 3.18
N ILE A 7 -8.18 -18.69 3.79
CA ILE A 7 -7.10 -19.50 3.22
C ILE A 7 -7.55 -20.95 2.98
N LYS A 8 -8.27 -21.55 3.94
CA LYS A 8 -8.79 -22.91 3.80
C LYS A 8 -9.81 -23.10 2.68
N GLN A 9 -10.49 -22.01 2.27
CA GLN A 9 -11.44 -22.01 1.16
C GLN A 9 -10.80 -21.77 -0.21
N MET A 10 -9.54 -21.38 -0.24
CA MET A 10 -8.82 -21.14 -1.48
C MET A 10 -8.45 -22.43 -2.18
N LYS A 11 -8.14 -22.33 -3.47
CA LYS A 11 -7.60 -23.45 -4.25
C LYS A 11 -6.26 -23.89 -3.67
N LYS A 12 -6.04 -25.18 -3.51
CA LYS A 12 -4.74 -25.70 -3.06
C LYS A 12 -3.62 -25.28 -4.02
N GLY A 13 -2.52 -24.78 -3.45
CA GLY A 13 -1.40 -24.27 -4.23
C GLY A 13 -1.60 -22.86 -4.78
N VAL A 14 -2.56 -22.09 -4.25
CA VAL A 14 -2.80 -20.69 -4.64
C VAL A 14 -1.57 -19.84 -4.41
N VAL A 15 -1.32 -18.87 -5.28
CA VAL A 15 -0.31 -17.83 -5.09
C VAL A 15 -1.03 -16.56 -4.62
N ILE A 16 -0.55 -15.97 -3.54
CA ILE A 16 -1.10 -14.73 -2.97
C ILE A 16 -0.10 -13.59 -3.18
N ILE A 17 -0.56 -12.48 -3.75
CA ILE A 17 0.24 -11.27 -3.93
C ILE A 17 -0.46 -10.11 -3.22
N ASN A 18 0.26 -9.42 -2.33
CA ASN A 18 -0.25 -8.25 -1.62
C ASN A 18 0.67 -7.05 -1.83
N THR A 19 0.20 -6.09 -2.61
CA THR A 19 0.85 -4.79 -2.86
C THR A 19 -0.02 -3.63 -2.34
N SER A 20 -0.97 -3.92 -1.44
CA SER A 20 -1.94 -2.95 -0.94
C SER A 20 -1.64 -2.52 0.50
N ARG A 21 -2.07 -3.32 1.47
CA ARG A 21 -1.82 -3.06 2.91
C ARG A 21 -1.59 -4.37 3.65
N GLY A 22 -0.60 -4.36 4.58
CA GLY A 22 -0.23 -5.53 5.37
C GLY A 22 -1.39 -6.10 6.18
N GLY A 23 -2.13 -5.27 6.89
CA GLY A 23 -3.28 -5.68 7.72
C GLY A 23 -4.47 -6.31 6.97
N LEU A 24 -4.39 -6.47 5.64
CA LEU A 24 -5.38 -7.23 4.88
C LEU A 24 -5.21 -8.74 5.03
N ILE A 25 -4.03 -9.21 5.41
CA ILE A 25 -3.67 -10.62 5.55
C ILE A 25 -3.17 -10.86 6.97
N ASP A 26 -3.71 -11.85 7.64
CA ASP A 26 -3.17 -12.38 8.90
C ASP A 26 -1.86 -13.11 8.61
N SER A 27 -0.75 -12.55 9.08
CA SER A 27 0.59 -13.03 8.78
C SER A 27 0.87 -14.42 9.36
N LYS A 28 0.28 -14.76 10.50
CA LYS A 28 0.40 -16.09 11.11
C LYS A 28 -0.36 -17.14 10.33
N ALA A 29 -1.58 -16.81 9.92
CA ALA A 29 -2.40 -17.69 9.09
C ALA A 29 -1.75 -17.93 7.71
N LEU A 30 -1.10 -16.90 7.15
CA LEU A 30 -0.33 -17.00 5.92
C LEU A 30 0.83 -17.99 6.05
N LEU A 31 1.62 -17.86 7.11
CA LEU A 31 2.75 -18.74 7.40
C LEU A 31 2.31 -20.21 7.57
N GLU A 32 1.22 -20.43 8.30
CA GLU A 32 0.64 -21.77 8.47
C GLU A 32 0.17 -22.35 7.12
N GLY A 33 -0.55 -21.56 6.32
CA GLY A 33 -1.00 -21.98 5.00
C GLY A 33 0.13 -22.36 4.04
N LEU A 34 1.29 -21.69 4.15
CA LEU A 34 2.52 -22.05 3.42
C LEU A 34 3.10 -23.37 3.92
N LYS A 35 3.21 -23.57 5.23
CA LYS A 35 3.72 -24.80 5.84
C LYS A 35 2.85 -26.02 5.50
N GLU A 36 1.54 -25.84 5.47
CA GLU A 36 0.56 -26.87 5.11
C GLU A 36 0.46 -27.12 3.59
N LYS A 37 1.21 -26.36 2.79
CA LYS A 37 1.15 -26.40 1.31
C LYS A 37 -0.26 -26.11 0.74
N GLN A 38 -1.08 -25.41 1.51
CA GLN A 38 -2.35 -24.86 1.04
C GLN A 38 -2.06 -23.65 0.13
N ILE A 39 -1.06 -22.84 0.50
CA ILE A 39 -0.54 -21.74 -0.31
C ILE A 39 0.73 -22.22 -1.02
N GLY A 40 0.79 -22.02 -2.34
CA GLY A 40 1.91 -22.45 -3.18
C GLY A 40 3.05 -21.42 -3.25
N GLY A 41 2.74 -20.15 -3.05
CA GLY A 41 3.73 -19.07 -3.04
C GLY A 41 3.12 -17.75 -2.60
N VAL A 42 3.98 -16.82 -2.19
CA VAL A 42 3.56 -15.50 -1.68
C VAL A 42 4.48 -14.40 -2.16
N GLY A 43 3.89 -13.28 -2.61
CA GLY A 43 4.58 -12.02 -2.85
C GLY A 43 4.01 -10.92 -1.95
N LEU A 44 4.82 -10.37 -1.06
CA LEU A 44 4.43 -9.30 -0.15
C LEU A 44 5.27 -8.05 -0.43
N ASP A 45 4.63 -6.97 -0.83
CA ASP A 45 5.24 -5.64 -0.81
C ASP A 45 4.96 -4.91 0.51
N VAL A 46 3.94 -5.35 1.23
CA VAL A 46 3.46 -4.80 2.49
C VAL A 46 3.37 -5.88 3.56
N TYR A 47 3.57 -5.51 4.82
CA TYR A 47 3.53 -6.42 5.95
C TYR A 47 2.75 -5.81 7.11
N GLU A 48 2.15 -6.64 7.97
CA GLU A 48 1.26 -6.20 9.04
C GLU A 48 1.97 -5.24 10.03
N GLU A 49 3.22 -5.54 10.39
CA GLU A 49 4.03 -4.75 11.32
C GLU A 49 5.10 -3.88 10.62
N GLU A 50 4.89 -3.54 9.34
CA GLU A 50 5.87 -2.83 8.49
C GLU A 50 6.36 -1.50 9.06
N ALA A 51 5.52 -0.77 9.82
CA ALA A 51 5.85 0.54 10.35
C ALA A 51 7.10 0.55 11.26
N ASN A 52 7.34 -0.57 11.94
CA ASN A 52 8.50 -0.73 12.82
C ASN A 52 9.71 -1.35 12.14
N LEU A 53 9.53 -1.91 10.95
CA LEU A 53 10.51 -2.72 10.25
C LEU A 53 11.06 -2.03 9.01
N PHE A 54 10.19 -1.53 8.12
CA PHE A 54 10.60 -1.05 6.79
C PHE A 54 11.07 0.42 6.80
N TYR A 55 10.60 1.23 7.75
CA TYR A 55 10.88 2.68 7.77
C TYR A 55 11.91 3.09 8.83
N LYS A 56 12.60 2.12 9.43
CA LYS A 56 13.64 2.37 10.42
C LYS A 56 14.92 1.64 10.04
N ASP A 57 16.05 2.27 10.31
CA ASP A 57 17.33 1.57 10.23
C ASP A 57 17.43 0.53 11.35
N ASN A 58 17.29 -0.72 10.98
CA ASN A 58 17.38 -1.88 11.86
C ASN A 58 18.64 -2.72 11.57
N SER A 59 19.60 -2.23 10.77
CA SER A 59 20.79 -2.98 10.34
C SER A 59 21.67 -3.49 11.50
N LEU A 60 21.60 -2.81 12.65
CA LEU A 60 22.33 -3.19 13.87
C LEU A 60 21.43 -3.77 14.98
N LYS A 61 20.18 -4.06 14.69
CA LYS A 61 19.22 -4.56 15.68
C LYS A 61 18.72 -5.94 15.32
N ILE A 62 18.44 -6.73 16.35
CA ILE A 62 17.72 -7.99 16.18
C ILE A 62 16.25 -7.64 15.89
N VAL A 63 15.74 -8.09 14.75
CA VAL A 63 14.33 -7.98 14.41
C VAL A 63 13.57 -9.04 15.19
N ASN A 64 12.82 -8.63 16.21
CA ASN A 64 12.01 -9.51 17.05
C ASN A 64 10.63 -9.79 16.39
N ASP A 65 10.65 -10.32 15.18
CA ASP A 65 9.46 -10.79 14.48
C ASP A 65 9.73 -12.19 13.91
N ASP A 66 9.33 -13.19 14.68
CA ASP A 66 9.53 -14.60 14.31
C ASP A 66 8.75 -14.97 13.05
N THR A 67 7.56 -14.37 12.86
CA THR A 67 6.73 -14.66 11.69
C THR A 67 7.40 -14.16 10.41
N LEU A 68 7.88 -12.91 10.42
CA LEU A 68 8.61 -12.35 9.29
C LEU A 68 9.90 -13.13 9.02
N SER A 69 10.64 -13.45 10.09
CA SER A 69 11.90 -14.20 9.99
C SER A 69 11.70 -15.57 9.33
N LEU A 70 10.62 -16.26 9.66
CA LEU A 70 10.27 -17.54 9.05
C LEU A 70 9.80 -17.36 7.60
N LEU A 71 8.99 -16.34 7.30
CA LEU A 71 8.55 -16.06 5.94
C LEU A 71 9.73 -15.79 5.00
N LEU A 72 10.73 -15.03 5.45
CA LEU A 72 11.93 -14.72 4.68
C LEU A 72 12.80 -15.94 4.37
N GLN A 73 12.70 -17.02 5.14
CA GLN A 73 13.44 -18.26 4.92
C GLN A 73 12.75 -19.20 3.91
N LEU A 74 11.49 -18.96 3.58
CA LEU A 74 10.75 -19.84 2.67
C LEU A 74 11.13 -19.55 1.21
N PRO A 75 11.50 -20.56 0.40
CA PRO A 75 11.96 -20.35 -0.97
C PRO A 75 10.86 -19.90 -1.94
N ASN A 76 9.60 -20.02 -1.54
CA ASN A 76 8.42 -19.63 -2.30
C ASN A 76 7.76 -18.35 -1.76
N VAL A 77 8.54 -17.53 -1.03
CA VAL A 77 8.11 -16.22 -0.52
C VAL A 77 9.05 -15.14 -1.04
N ILE A 78 8.46 -14.05 -1.53
CA ILE A 78 9.18 -12.82 -1.92
C ILE A 78 8.61 -11.68 -1.10
N ILE A 79 9.48 -10.88 -0.48
CA ILE A 79 9.12 -9.68 0.27
C ILE A 79 9.90 -8.49 -0.27
N THR A 80 9.19 -7.41 -0.63
CA THR A 80 9.77 -6.16 -1.13
C THR A 80 9.29 -5.01 -0.26
N SER A 81 10.06 -4.47 0.57
CA SER A 81 9.82 -3.47 1.62
C SER A 81 9.02 -2.22 1.17
N HIS A 82 7.76 -2.38 0.79
CA HIS A 82 6.79 -1.37 0.35
C HIS A 82 7.31 -0.52 -0.82
N GLN A 83 7.85 -1.18 -1.83
CA GLN A 83 8.54 -0.55 -2.97
C GLN A 83 7.95 -0.93 -4.33
N ALA A 84 6.75 -1.50 -4.39
CA ALA A 84 6.11 -1.87 -5.66
C ALA A 84 5.87 -0.67 -6.60
N TYR A 85 5.79 0.55 -6.04
CA TYR A 85 5.67 1.80 -6.80
C TYR A 85 7.01 2.29 -7.39
N LEU A 86 8.16 1.72 -7.00
CA LEU A 86 9.49 2.23 -7.35
C LEU A 86 9.86 1.83 -8.78
N THR A 87 9.20 2.44 -9.76
CA THR A 87 9.51 2.35 -11.17
C THR A 87 9.79 3.74 -11.72
N ASN A 88 10.54 3.85 -12.82
CA ASN A 88 10.85 5.14 -13.46
C ASN A 88 9.57 5.89 -13.86
N GLU A 89 8.59 5.17 -14.40
CA GLU A 89 7.32 5.74 -14.84
C GLU A 89 6.51 6.27 -13.65
N ALA A 90 6.41 5.52 -12.56
CA ALA A 90 5.68 5.94 -11.37
C ALA A 90 6.34 7.16 -10.72
N LEU A 91 7.68 7.17 -10.58
CA LEU A 91 8.42 8.30 -10.01
C LEU A 91 8.28 9.56 -10.86
N SER A 92 8.39 9.46 -12.20
CA SER A 92 8.16 10.58 -13.10
C SER A 92 6.75 11.14 -12.97
N ASN A 93 5.74 10.28 -13.01
CA ASN A 93 4.34 10.70 -12.85
C ASN A 93 4.06 11.37 -11.50
N ILE A 94 4.65 10.86 -10.41
CA ILE A 94 4.52 11.46 -9.07
C ILE A 94 5.18 12.84 -9.06
N ALA A 95 6.39 12.97 -9.59
CA ALA A 95 7.12 14.24 -9.65
C ALA A 95 6.37 15.28 -10.48
N GLU A 96 5.97 14.94 -11.70
CA GLU A 96 5.23 15.83 -12.61
C GLU A 96 3.89 16.29 -11.99
N THR A 97 3.14 15.37 -11.42
CA THR A 97 1.87 15.69 -10.75
C THR A 97 2.08 16.61 -9.56
N THR A 98 3.14 16.38 -8.78
CA THR A 98 3.47 17.20 -7.61
C THR A 98 3.84 18.63 -8.04
N VAL A 99 4.73 18.77 -9.00
CA VAL A 99 5.15 20.10 -9.54
C VAL A 99 3.94 20.83 -10.12
N LYS A 100 3.14 20.16 -10.93
CA LYS A 100 1.91 20.74 -11.51
C LYS A 100 0.94 21.23 -10.42
N ASN A 101 0.70 20.43 -9.38
CA ASN A 101 -0.19 20.84 -8.29
C ASN A 101 0.35 22.08 -7.55
N LEU A 102 1.67 22.18 -7.37
CA LEU A 102 2.31 23.35 -6.75
C LEU A 102 2.17 24.58 -7.64
N ASP A 103 2.45 24.48 -8.94
CA ASP A 103 2.30 25.57 -9.89
C ASP A 103 0.86 26.09 -9.96
N GLU A 104 -0.13 25.18 -10.02
CA GLU A 104 -1.54 25.53 -9.99
C GLU A 104 -1.93 26.23 -8.67
N TYR A 105 -1.39 25.75 -7.52
CA TYR A 105 -1.63 26.36 -6.20
C TYR A 105 -1.09 27.78 -6.13
N PHE A 106 0.20 27.98 -6.47
CA PHE A 106 0.85 29.31 -6.35
C PHE A 106 0.37 30.31 -7.41
N SER A 107 -0.02 29.86 -8.58
CA SER A 107 -0.63 30.73 -9.61
C SER A 107 -2.10 31.07 -9.32
N GLY A 108 -2.71 30.47 -8.30
CA GLY A 108 -4.13 30.64 -8.00
C GLY A 108 -5.06 29.99 -9.02
N ALA A 109 -4.54 29.08 -9.83
CA ALA A 109 -5.32 28.29 -10.78
C ALA A 109 -6.17 27.22 -10.06
N PHE A 110 -7.06 26.60 -10.80
CA PHE A 110 -7.85 25.48 -10.29
C PHE A 110 -6.99 24.22 -10.23
N ILE A 111 -6.86 23.62 -9.04
CA ILE A 111 -6.11 22.37 -8.84
C ILE A 111 -7.05 21.18 -9.03
N ASN A 112 -6.89 20.43 -10.12
CA ASN A 112 -7.76 19.30 -10.43
C ASN A 112 -7.69 18.16 -9.40
N ASN A 113 -6.55 18.01 -8.74
CA ASN A 113 -6.27 16.93 -7.80
C ASN A 113 -6.55 17.29 -6.32
N GLU A 114 -7.13 18.46 -6.05
CA GLU A 114 -7.43 18.87 -4.68
C GLU A 114 -8.54 18.05 -4.05
N LEU A 115 -8.27 17.54 -2.85
CA LEU A 115 -9.27 16.87 -2.02
C LEU A 115 -10.02 17.91 -1.19
N CYS A 116 -11.29 18.12 -1.48
CA CYS A 116 -12.16 19.00 -0.71
C CYS A 116 -12.96 18.18 0.31
N TYR A 117 -12.63 18.32 1.60
CA TYR A 117 -13.33 17.64 2.69
C TYR A 117 -14.68 18.27 3.05
N HIS A 118 -14.97 19.48 2.56
CA HIS A 118 -16.18 20.24 2.89
C HIS A 118 -17.25 20.16 1.81
N CYS A 119 -16.98 19.53 0.68
CA CYS A 119 -17.90 19.50 -0.45
C CYS A 119 -18.44 18.10 -0.71
N GLU A 120 -19.63 17.79 -0.20
CA GLU A 120 -20.34 16.54 -0.52
C GLU A 120 -20.69 16.41 -2.03
N LYS A 121 -20.62 17.52 -2.76
CA LYS A 121 -20.94 17.61 -4.19
C LYS A 121 -19.70 17.71 -5.08
N SER A 122 -18.58 17.16 -4.68
CA SER A 122 -17.30 17.21 -5.42
C SER A 122 -17.34 16.64 -6.85
N LYS A 123 -18.47 16.09 -7.27
CA LYS A 123 -18.71 15.59 -8.64
C LYS A 123 -19.20 16.66 -9.62
N ASP A 124 -19.62 17.84 -9.14
CA ASP A 124 -20.04 18.95 -9.98
C ASP A 124 -19.14 20.18 -9.75
N PRO A 125 -18.18 20.46 -10.66
CA PRO A 125 -17.29 21.61 -10.54
C PRO A 125 -18.03 22.95 -10.45
N GLN A 126 -19.22 23.07 -11.04
CA GLN A 126 -20.01 24.32 -11.02
C GLN A 126 -20.76 24.53 -9.70
N ALA A 127 -21.06 23.48 -8.97
CA ALA A 127 -21.72 23.53 -7.66
C ALA A 127 -20.72 23.71 -6.49
N CYS A 128 -19.42 23.62 -6.74
CA CYS A 128 -18.40 23.76 -5.73
C CYS A 128 -18.25 25.24 -5.33
N TYR A 129 -18.22 25.52 -4.01
CA TYR A 129 -17.97 26.86 -3.47
C TYR A 129 -16.65 27.45 -3.98
N ARG A 130 -15.65 26.62 -4.20
CA ARG A 130 -14.36 26.95 -4.76
C ARG A 130 -14.43 27.45 -6.22
N ALA A 131 -15.35 26.92 -7.04
CA ALA A 131 -15.55 27.44 -8.39
C ALA A 131 -15.96 28.92 -8.39
N LYS A 132 -16.58 29.39 -7.28
CA LYS A 132 -17.01 30.79 -7.08
C LYS A 132 -15.94 31.66 -6.39
N THR A 133 -15.16 31.09 -5.47
CA THR A 133 -14.24 31.84 -4.60
C THR A 133 -12.76 31.57 -4.86
N LYS A 134 -12.43 30.62 -5.73
CA LYS A 134 -11.08 30.11 -6.04
C LYS A 134 -10.35 29.44 -4.86
N ARG A 135 -10.96 29.30 -3.68
CA ARG A 135 -10.36 28.66 -2.49
C ARG A 135 -11.45 27.92 -1.69
N CYS A 136 -11.11 26.75 -1.12
CA CYS A 136 -11.97 26.03 -0.20
C CYS A 136 -11.76 26.41 1.28
N PHE A 137 -10.84 27.31 1.58
CA PHE A 137 -10.55 27.87 2.90
C PHE A 137 -10.08 29.31 2.81
#